data_bdcb1e968c89e84302ab783a3e9ba42e
#
_entry.id   bdcb1e968c89e84302ab783a3e9ba42e
#
_cell.length_a   1.000
_cell.length_b   1.000
_cell.length_c   1.000
_cell.angle_alpha   90.00
_cell.angle_beta   90.00
_cell.angle_gamma   90.00
#
_symmetry.space_group_name_H-M   'P 1'
#
loop_
_entity.id
_entity.type
_entity.pdbx_description
1 polymer ?
#
loop_
_entity_poly.entity_id
_entity_poly.type
_entity_poly.pdbx_seq_one_letter_code
_entity_poly.pdbx_strand_id
1 'polypeptide(L)'
;MNKPVLVVMAAGMGSRYGGMKQIDPVGPNGQVIMDYSLYDARRAGFETVIFVIKHEIEDAFKAAIGDRVAKAMNVKYAFQQLEELPAGFAVPEGRVKPWGTCHAVLAAKPLIDGPFAVINADDYYGPEAFQVMYDYLSTHADDDFYRYCMVSYLLKNTLSENGSVARGVCIKNEDGTLQSVTERTRIEPCDGGAHYTEDGGESWVDLPGDTPVSMNLWGFGKSFLDEAEQRFAGWLTENLPVNPLKCEYFLPLVVTELIEENKAKIQVLGSTDKWFGVTYREDKPLVVDAIARKTTEGQYPEKLWE
;
A
#
# COMPACT_ATOMS: atom_id res chain seq x y z
N MET A 1 23.91 4.85 5.40
CA MET A 1 22.80 4.14 4.72
C MET A 1 22.32 4.98 3.54
N ASN A 2 21.86 4.35 2.45
CA ASN A 2 21.17 5.08 1.38
C ASN A 2 19.86 5.65 1.94
N LYS A 3 19.43 6.81 1.43
CA LYS A 3 18.15 7.40 1.84
C LYS A 3 17.00 6.49 1.42
N PRO A 4 15.97 6.32 2.27
CA PRO A 4 14.78 5.57 1.90
C PRO A 4 14.10 6.13 0.65
N VAL A 5 13.61 5.26 -0.23
CA VAL A 5 12.80 5.63 -1.39
C VAL A 5 11.34 5.24 -1.18
N LEU A 6 10.42 5.96 -1.82
CA LEU A 6 9.00 5.65 -1.78
C LEU A 6 8.58 4.91 -3.05
N VAL A 7 7.96 3.75 -2.92
CA VAL A 7 7.35 2.99 -4.01
C VAL A 7 5.83 3.16 -3.94
N VAL A 8 5.24 3.64 -5.02
CA VAL A 8 3.79 3.87 -5.12
C VAL A 8 3.20 2.89 -6.12
N MET A 9 2.34 2.00 -5.64
CA MET A 9 1.67 1.00 -6.47
C MET A 9 0.47 1.62 -7.19
N ALA A 10 0.64 1.98 -8.47
CA ALA A 10 -0.34 2.65 -9.30
C ALA A 10 -0.76 1.85 -10.56
N ALA A 11 -0.33 0.59 -10.70
CA ALA A 11 -0.67 -0.29 -11.81
C ALA A 11 -2.10 -0.87 -11.73
N GLY A 12 -2.73 -0.81 -10.53
CA GLY A 12 -4.09 -1.28 -10.30
C GLY A 12 -5.12 -0.34 -10.93
N MET A 13 -5.89 -0.83 -11.90
CA MET A 13 -7.09 -0.10 -12.36
C MET A 13 -8.18 -0.26 -11.33
N GLY A 14 -8.73 0.84 -10.80
CA GLY A 14 -9.88 0.85 -9.91
C GLY A 14 -11.12 0.26 -10.59
N SER A 15 -11.19 -1.05 -10.70
CA SER A 15 -12.25 -1.78 -11.41
C SER A 15 -13.66 -1.50 -10.88
N ARG A 16 -13.77 -1.05 -9.63
CA ARG A 16 -15.03 -0.67 -8.98
C ARG A 16 -15.44 0.78 -9.20
N TYR A 17 -14.53 1.62 -9.71
CA TYR A 17 -14.75 3.08 -9.84
C TYR A 17 -15.14 3.53 -11.27
N GLY A 18 -15.02 2.65 -12.28
CA GLY A 18 -15.39 2.94 -13.66
C GLY A 18 -14.47 3.91 -14.41
N GLY A 19 -13.21 4.10 -13.94
CA GLY A 19 -12.22 4.98 -14.55
C GLY A 19 -10.87 4.97 -13.83
N MET A 20 -9.95 5.85 -14.22
CA MET A 20 -8.67 6.04 -13.50
C MET A 20 -8.93 6.77 -12.17
N LYS A 21 -9.26 6.04 -11.13
CA LYS A 21 -9.53 6.53 -9.77
C LYS A 21 -8.40 7.41 -9.23
N GLN A 22 -7.17 7.11 -9.61
CA GLN A 22 -5.97 7.79 -9.13
C GLN A 22 -5.84 9.24 -9.56
N ILE A 23 -6.57 9.66 -10.61
CA ILE A 23 -6.54 11.03 -11.12
C ILE A 23 -7.84 11.80 -10.84
N ASP A 24 -8.76 11.26 -10.05
CA ASP A 24 -9.99 11.95 -9.67
C ASP A 24 -9.71 13.00 -8.58
N PRO A 25 -9.90 14.32 -8.83
CA PRO A 25 -9.53 15.36 -7.90
C PRO A 25 -10.28 15.30 -6.58
N VAL A 26 -9.54 15.51 -5.48
CA VAL A 26 -10.07 15.66 -4.12
C VAL A 26 -9.70 17.00 -3.48
N GLY A 27 -8.72 17.70 -4.03
CA GLY A 27 -8.28 18.99 -3.55
C GLY A 27 -8.81 20.17 -4.38
N PRO A 28 -8.76 21.41 -3.83
CA PRO A 28 -9.36 22.60 -4.43
C PRO A 28 -8.74 23.04 -5.76
N ASN A 29 -7.49 22.68 -6.00
CA ASN A 29 -6.75 23.03 -7.23
C ASN A 29 -6.44 21.82 -8.11
N GLY A 30 -7.32 20.81 -8.08
CA GLY A 30 -7.19 19.61 -8.90
C GLY A 30 -6.22 18.57 -8.38
N GLN A 31 -5.78 18.70 -7.11
CA GLN A 31 -4.93 17.69 -6.49
C GLN A 31 -5.71 16.38 -6.30
N VAL A 32 -5.04 15.28 -6.60
CA VAL A 32 -5.56 13.93 -6.35
C VAL A 32 -5.11 13.44 -4.97
N ILE A 33 -5.70 12.36 -4.48
CA ILE A 33 -5.38 11.81 -3.14
C ILE A 33 -3.89 11.50 -2.99
N MET A 34 -3.26 10.98 -4.03
CA MET A 34 -1.83 10.68 -4.08
C MET A 34 -0.93 11.90 -3.87
N ASP A 35 -1.34 13.09 -4.34
CA ASP A 35 -0.55 14.31 -4.16
C ASP A 35 -0.30 14.61 -2.68
N TYR A 36 -1.30 14.36 -1.83
CA TYR A 36 -1.19 14.57 -0.38
C TYR A 36 -0.25 13.56 0.26
N SER A 37 -0.35 12.28 -0.11
CA SER A 37 0.58 11.25 0.36
C SER A 37 2.02 11.53 -0.08
N LEU A 38 2.23 11.98 -1.31
CA LEU A 38 3.56 12.36 -1.81
C LEU A 38 4.10 13.63 -1.13
N TYR A 39 3.23 14.60 -0.87
CA TYR A 39 3.60 15.82 -0.15
C TYR A 39 4.05 15.52 1.28
N ASP A 40 3.31 14.67 2.00
CA ASP A 40 3.66 14.23 3.34
C ASP A 40 4.95 13.41 3.36
N ALA A 41 5.10 12.48 2.42
CA ALA A 41 6.33 11.70 2.26
C ALA A 41 7.57 12.60 2.02
N ARG A 42 7.44 13.60 1.14
CA ARG A 42 8.52 14.58 0.90
C ARG A 42 8.88 15.34 2.17
N ARG A 43 7.88 15.77 2.94
CA ARG A 43 8.11 16.48 4.22
C ARG A 43 8.80 15.60 5.25
N ALA A 44 8.49 14.31 5.27
CA ALA A 44 9.15 13.33 6.13
C ALA A 44 10.62 13.05 5.73
N GLY A 45 11.01 13.36 4.48
CA GLY A 45 12.39 13.22 4.01
C GLY A 45 12.58 12.31 2.80
N PHE A 46 11.53 11.69 2.25
CA PHE A 46 11.62 10.93 1.01
C PHE A 46 11.90 11.88 -0.18
N GLU A 47 13.05 11.71 -0.80
CA GLU A 47 13.47 12.54 -1.95
C GLU A 47 13.18 11.87 -3.30
N THR A 48 13.08 10.53 -3.31
CA THR A 48 12.84 9.75 -4.52
C THR A 48 11.52 8.99 -4.40
N VAL A 49 10.72 9.06 -5.45
CA VAL A 49 9.50 8.26 -5.63
C VAL A 49 9.63 7.38 -6.87
N ILE A 50 9.23 6.12 -6.76
CA ILE A 50 9.16 5.15 -7.86
C ILE A 50 7.68 4.81 -8.05
N PHE A 51 7.11 5.23 -9.17
CA PHE A 51 5.75 4.86 -9.55
C PHE A 51 5.76 3.51 -10.27
N VAL A 52 5.05 2.54 -9.74
CA VAL A 52 4.81 1.28 -10.42
C VAL A 52 3.51 1.41 -11.19
N ILE A 53 3.60 1.48 -12.50
CA ILE A 53 2.48 1.69 -13.43
C ILE A 53 2.44 0.60 -14.51
N LYS A 54 1.50 0.70 -15.44
CA LYS A 54 1.50 -0.06 -16.69
C LYS A 54 1.98 0.83 -17.83
N HIS A 55 2.62 0.27 -18.85
CA HIS A 55 3.04 1.04 -20.03
C HIS A 55 1.89 1.78 -20.72
N GLU A 56 0.69 1.16 -20.74
CA GLU A 56 -0.47 1.70 -21.42
C GLU A 56 -0.97 3.03 -20.84
N ILE A 57 -0.62 3.32 -19.58
CA ILE A 57 -1.04 4.56 -18.91
C ILE A 57 0.11 5.55 -18.70
N GLU A 58 1.32 5.27 -19.18
CA GLU A 58 2.52 6.03 -18.87
C GLU A 58 2.38 7.52 -19.19
N ASP A 59 2.02 7.86 -20.42
CA ASP A 59 1.93 9.26 -20.86
C ASP A 59 0.83 10.01 -20.11
N ALA A 60 -0.35 9.37 -19.94
CA ALA A 60 -1.45 9.95 -19.20
C ALA A 60 -1.11 10.16 -17.72
N PHE A 61 -0.38 9.21 -17.10
CA PHE A 61 0.05 9.30 -15.71
C PHE A 61 1.10 10.40 -15.52
N LYS A 62 2.09 10.48 -16.42
CA LYS A 62 3.11 11.56 -16.42
C LYS A 62 2.45 12.92 -16.50
N ALA A 63 1.57 13.15 -17.46
CA ALA A 63 0.86 14.41 -17.64
C ALA A 63 -0.02 14.79 -16.44
N ALA A 64 -0.70 13.80 -15.84
CA ALA A 64 -1.63 14.05 -14.74
C ALA A 64 -0.93 14.23 -13.39
N ILE A 65 0.17 13.52 -13.12
CA ILE A 65 0.81 13.43 -11.80
C ILE A 65 2.32 13.62 -11.89
N GLY A 66 3.00 12.82 -12.71
CA GLY A 66 4.45 12.69 -12.71
C GLY A 66 5.18 14.00 -12.94
N ASP A 67 4.77 14.80 -13.93
CA ASP A 67 5.43 16.04 -14.33
C ASP A 67 5.35 17.12 -13.24
N ARG A 68 4.27 17.15 -12.47
CA ARG A 68 4.16 18.10 -11.35
C ARG A 68 4.95 17.65 -10.13
N VAL A 69 4.96 16.33 -9.82
CA VAL A 69 5.73 15.77 -8.71
C VAL A 69 7.22 15.88 -8.98
N ALA A 70 7.66 15.75 -10.24
CA ALA A 70 9.06 15.86 -10.66
C ALA A 70 9.67 17.26 -10.40
N LYS A 71 8.84 18.29 -10.16
CA LYS A 71 9.34 19.60 -9.72
C LYS A 71 9.89 19.60 -8.29
N ALA A 72 9.49 18.63 -7.49
CA ALA A 72 9.76 18.59 -6.06
C ALA A 72 10.45 17.29 -5.57
N MET A 73 10.37 16.21 -6.33
CA MET A 73 10.94 14.90 -5.99
C MET A 73 11.66 14.30 -7.21
N ASN A 74 12.61 13.40 -6.95
CA ASN A 74 13.22 12.59 -8.00
C ASN A 74 12.26 11.46 -8.38
N VAL A 75 11.62 11.55 -9.57
CA VAL A 75 10.61 10.62 -10.04
C VAL A 75 11.24 9.55 -10.92
N LYS A 76 10.95 8.28 -10.62
CA LYS A 76 11.29 7.12 -11.44
C LYS A 76 10.03 6.31 -11.75
N TYR A 77 10.06 5.53 -12.82
CA TYR A 77 8.95 4.68 -13.25
C TYR A 77 9.41 3.24 -13.35
N ALA A 78 8.61 2.33 -12.80
CA ALA A 78 8.71 0.90 -12.97
C ALA A 78 7.42 0.38 -13.61
N PHE A 79 7.50 -0.69 -14.38
CA PHE A 79 6.37 -1.18 -15.14
C PHE A 79 6.00 -2.59 -14.70
N GLN A 80 4.79 -2.76 -14.18
CA GLN A 80 4.26 -4.07 -13.83
C GLN A 80 3.59 -4.68 -15.06
N GLN A 81 4.24 -5.68 -15.66
CA GLN A 81 3.73 -6.39 -16.83
C GLN A 81 3.34 -7.83 -16.49
N LEU A 82 2.31 -8.35 -17.16
CA LEU A 82 1.86 -9.74 -16.93
C LEU A 82 2.90 -10.77 -17.37
N GLU A 83 3.70 -10.41 -18.37
CA GLU A 83 4.71 -11.24 -19.03
C GLU A 83 6.01 -11.35 -18.21
N GLU A 84 6.20 -10.50 -17.22
CA GLU A 84 7.38 -10.53 -16.33
C GLU A 84 7.27 -11.68 -15.32
N LEU A 85 7.49 -12.90 -15.81
CA LEU A 85 7.41 -14.14 -15.05
C LEU A 85 8.77 -14.84 -15.02
N PRO A 86 9.04 -15.65 -13.98
CA PRO A 86 10.21 -16.50 -13.95
C PRO A 86 10.22 -17.49 -15.13
N ALA A 87 11.42 -17.95 -15.50
CA ALA A 87 11.58 -18.93 -16.58
C ALA A 87 10.72 -20.18 -16.34
N GLY A 88 10.04 -20.65 -17.38
CA GLY A 88 9.15 -21.83 -17.33
C GLY A 88 7.68 -21.50 -17.03
N PHE A 89 7.34 -20.26 -16.74
CA PHE A 89 5.95 -19.82 -16.58
C PHE A 89 5.49 -18.98 -17.77
N ALA A 90 4.20 -19.01 -18.05
CA ALA A 90 3.55 -18.22 -19.08
C ALA A 90 2.25 -17.62 -18.54
N VAL A 91 1.84 -16.50 -19.10
CA VAL A 91 0.56 -15.85 -18.76
C VAL A 91 -0.59 -16.77 -19.20
N PRO A 92 -1.47 -17.19 -18.28
CA PRO A 92 -2.64 -18.00 -18.65
C PRO A 92 -3.54 -17.27 -19.66
N GLU A 93 -4.10 -18.02 -20.59
CA GLU A 93 -5.05 -17.47 -21.56
C GLU A 93 -6.24 -16.81 -20.83
N GLY A 94 -6.57 -15.58 -21.23
CA GLY A 94 -7.65 -14.78 -20.64
C GLY A 94 -7.31 -14.09 -19.33
N ARG A 95 -6.08 -14.20 -18.81
CA ARG A 95 -5.67 -13.43 -17.62
C ARG A 95 -5.42 -11.98 -17.98
N VAL A 96 -6.14 -11.08 -17.31
CA VAL A 96 -5.95 -9.62 -17.39
C VAL A 96 -5.58 -9.01 -16.03
N LYS A 97 -5.74 -9.80 -14.94
CA LYS A 97 -5.47 -9.33 -13.58
C LYS A 97 -3.97 -9.34 -13.31
N PRO A 98 -3.38 -8.24 -12.77
CA PRO A 98 -1.99 -8.21 -12.31
C PRO A 98 -1.69 -9.31 -11.28
N TRP A 99 -0.40 -9.64 -11.12
CA TRP A 99 0.04 -10.73 -10.23
C TRP A 99 0.03 -10.36 -8.74
N GLY A 100 -0.44 -9.17 -8.38
CA GLY A 100 -0.58 -8.73 -6.99
C GLY A 100 0.47 -7.70 -6.56
N THR A 101 0.38 -7.28 -5.29
CA THR A 101 1.17 -6.17 -4.74
C THR A 101 2.65 -6.50 -4.60
N CYS A 102 3.00 -7.75 -4.27
CA CYS A 102 4.40 -8.15 -4.19
C CYS A 102 5.08 -8.14 -5.56
N HIS A 103 4.40 -8.62 -6.61
CA HIS A 103 4.90 -8.54 -7.98
C HIS A 103 5.05 -7.08 -8.47
N ALA A 104 4.15 -6.18 -8.05
CA ALA A 104 4.29 -4.75 -8.35
C ALA A 104 5.59 -4.19 -7.75
N VAL A 105 5.92 -4.56 -6.52
CA VAL A 105 7.17 -4.13 -5.87
C VAL A 105 8.40 -4.77 -6.53
N LEU A 106 8.32 -6.02 -6.98
CA LEU A 106 9.40 -6.67 -7.73
C LEU A 106 9.71 -5.95 -9.05
N ALA A 107 8.72 -5.40 -9.74
CA ALA A 107 8.94 -4.58 -10.93
C ALA A 107 9.82 -3.33 -10.65
N ALA A 108 9.80 -2.81 -9.43
CA ALA A 108 10.64 -1.69 -9.01
C ALA A 108 12.06 -2.10 -8.56
N LYS A 109 12.35 -3.40 -8.39
CA LYS A 109 13.62 -3.92 -7.87
C LYS A 109 14.87 -3.31 -8.52
N PRO A 110 14.94 -3.14 -9.86
CA PRO A 110 16.13 -2.57 -10.51
C PRO A 110 16.41 -1.09 -10.15
N LEU A 111 15.42 -0.40 -9.58
CA LEU A 111 15.50 1.01 -9.22
C LEU A 111 15.74 1.25 -7.71
N ILE A 112 15.75 0.17 -6.91
CA ILE A 112 15.89 0.20 -5.45
C ILE A 112 17.26 -0.33 -5.05
N ASP A 113 18.04 0.47 -4.37
CA ASP A 113 19.40 0.14 -3.90
C ASP A 113 19.57 0.26 -2.37
N GLY A 114 18.49 0.47 -1.64
CA GLY A 114 18.49 0.66 -0.18
C GLY A 114 17.13 0.38 0.45
N PRO A 115 16.86 0.95 1.64
CA PRO A 115 15.55 0.82 2.29
C PRO A 115 14.48 1.54 1.47
N PHE A 116 13.24 1.03 1.54
CA PHE A 116 12.13 1.61 0.81
C PHE A 116 10.80 1.44 1.55
N ALA A 117 9.90 2.41 1.35
CA ALA A 117 8.50 2.30 1.77
C ALA A 117 7.61 1.98 0.57
N VAL A 118 6.49 1.30 0.82
CA VAL A 118 5.48 0.94 -0.19
C VAL A 118 4.14 1.48 0.23
N ILE A 119 3.41 2.11 -0.70
CA ILE A 119 2.04 2.60 -0.51
C ILE A 119 1.14 2.27 -1.70
N ASN A 120 -0.16 2.29 -1.47
CA ASN A 120 -1.16 2.32 -2.53
C ASN A 120 -1.29 3.75 -3.09
N ALA A 121 -1.57 3.87 -4.38
CA ALA A 121 -1.72 5.15 -5.06
C ALA A 121 -3.04 5.87 -4.76
N ASP A 122 -4.03 5.17 -4.24
CA ASP A 122 -5.39 5.65 -4.04
C ASP A 122 -5.78 5.84 -2.56
N ASP A 123 -4.76 5.86 -1.68
CA ASP A 123 -4.91 5.99 -0.24
C ASP A 123 -4.23 7.27 0.29
N TYR A 124 -4.87 7.88 1.29
CA TYR A 124 -4.30 8.95 2.10
C TYR A 124 -3.87 8.37 3.46
N TYR A 125 -2.61 8.54 3.80
CA TYR A 125 -2.01 7.94 4.99
C TYR A 125 -1.82 8.92 6.15
N GLY A 126 -1.61 10.21 5.84
CA GLY A 126 -1.33 11.27 6.80
C GLY A 126 0.16 11.50 7.09
N PRO A 127 0.53 12.70 7.58
CA PRO A 127 1.92 13.12 7.72
C PRO A 127 2.70 12.36 8.79
N GLU A 128 2.06 11.99 9.92
CA GLU A 128 2.72 11.25 10.99
C GLU A 128 3.13 9.85 10.52
N ALA A 129 2.27 9.19 9.73
CA ALA A 129 2.55 7.87 9.19
C ALA A 129 3.83 7.85 8.32
N PHE A 130 4.03 8.87 7.48
CA PHE A 130 5.26 8.99 6.68
C PHE A 130 6.47 9.35 7.54
N GLN A 131 6.30 10.18 8.57
CA GLN A 131 7.40 10.57 9.45
C GLN A 131 7.94 9.36 10.21
N VAL A 132 7.08 8.58 10.89
CA VAL A 132 7.53 7.40 11.66
C VAL A 132 8.12 6.32 10.75
N MET A 133 7.59 6.18 9.52
CA MET A 133 8.12 5.28 8.51
C MET A 133 9.52 5.68 8.06
N TYR A 134 9.72 6.95 7.71
CA TYR A 134 11.01 7.48 7.28
C TYR A 134 12.07 7.37 8.38
N ASP A 135 11.71 7.73 9.61
CA ASP A 135 12.60 7.69 10.76
C ASP A 135 13.07 6.25 11.03
N TYR A 136 12.16 5.27 10.99
CA TYR A 136 12.52 3.88 11.15
C TYR A 136 13.47 3.41 10.05
N LEU A 137 13.11 3.59 8.78
CA LEU A 137 13.92 3.16 7.63
C LEU A 137 15.29 3.83 7.55
N SER A 138 15.42 5.05 8.10
CA SER A 138 16.68 5.80 8.12
C SER A 138 17.63 5.35 9.24
N THR A 139 17.11 4.68 10.27
CA THR A 139 17.88 4.37 11.49
C THR A 139 18.07 2.86 11.73
N HIS A 140 17.29 2.01 11.07
CA HIS A 140 17.37 0.57 11.22
C HIS A 140 17.87 -0.09 9.94
N ALA A 141 18.75 -1.07 10.11
CA ALA A 141 19.26 -1.92 9.03
C ALA A 141 19.13 -3.37 9.47
N ASP A 142 19.15 -4.28 8.50
CA ASP A 142 19.18 -5.70 8.76
C ASP A 142 20.42 -6.04 9.61
N ASP A 143 20.22 -6.91 10.60
CA ASP A 143 21.23 -7.49 11.48
C ASP A 143 21.14 -9.03 11.41
N ASP A 144 20.98 -9.71 12.56
CA ASP A 144 20.67 -11.15 12.60
C ASP A 144 19.26 -11.46 12.03
N PHE A 145 18.44 -10.41 11.87
CA PHE A 145 17.09 -10.46 11.28
C PHE A 145 16.94 -9.36 10.23
N TYR A 146 16.06 -9.59 9.29
CA TYR A 146 15.55 -8.52 8.44
C TYR A 146 14.71 -7.56 9.28
N ARG A 147 15.07 -6.27 9.28
CA ARG A 147 14.44 -5.22 10.09
C ARG A 147 13.44 -4.44 9.22
N TYR A 148 12.21 -4.91 9.19
CA TYR A 148 11.13 -4.27 8.45
C TYR A 148 10.16 -3.56 9.40
N CYS A 149 9.25 -2.78 8.84
CA CYS A 149 8.20 -2.12 9.60
C CYS A 149 6.91 -1.98 8.79
N MET A 150 5.85 -1.66 9.48
CA MET A 150 4.58 -1.25 8.89
C MET A 150 3.91 -0.19 9.76
N VAL A 151 3.10 0.67 9.16
CA VAL A 151 2.22 1.54 9.93
C VAL A 151 0.84 0.90 10.03
N SER A 152 0.37 0.72 11.27
CA SER A 152 -0.98 0.24 11.53
C SER A 152 -1.93 1.39 11.85
N TYR A 153 -3.19 1.22 11.44
CA TYR A 153 -4.29 2.11 11.75
C TYR A 153 -5.30 1.42 12.65
N LEU A 154 -6.11 2.19 13.38
CA LEU A 154 -7.22 1.63 14.13
C LEU A 154 -8.35 1.26 13.15
N LEU A 155 -8.90 0.06 13.26
CA LEU A 155 -9.95 -0.46 12.37
C LEU A 155 -11.11 0.55 12.20
N LYS A 156 -11.60 1.11 13.32
CA LYS A 156 -12.68 2.11 13.30
C LYS A 156 -12.42 3.34 12.44
N ASN A 157 -11.13 3.66 12.19
CA ASN A 157 -10.72 4.79 11.37
C ASN A 157 -10.55 4.43 9.88
N THR A 158 -10.87 3.19 9.50
CA THR A 158 -10.68 2.66 8.14
C THR A 158 -11.94 2.03 7.54
N LEU A 159 -13.05 2.07 8.27
CA LEU A 159 -14.35 1.55 7.83
C LEU A 159 -15.03 2.51 6.85
N SER A 160 -15.94 2.00 6.03
CA SER A 160 -16.85 2.77 5.17
C SER A 160 -18.29 2.54 5.61
N GLU A 161 -19.10 3.58 5.60
CA GLU A 161 -20.56 3.48 5.82
C GLU A 161 -21.29 3.00 4.56
N ASN A 162 -20.59 2.96 3.42
CA ASN A 162 -21.15 2.63 2.12
C ASN A 162 -21.06 1.15 1.74
N GLY A 163 -20.43 0.33 2.60
CA GLY A 163 -20.33 -1.11 2.38
C GLY A 163 -19.15 -1.76 3.09
N SER A 164 -18.93 -3.03 2.77
CA SER A 164 -17.84 -3.82 3.33
C SER A 164 -16.48 -3.38 2.81
N VAL A 165 -15.47 -3.54 3.66
CA VAL A 165 -14.07 -3.27 3.34
C VAL A 165 -13.22 -4.52 3.53
N ALA A 166 -12.04 -4.57 2.87
CA ALA A 166 -11.03 -5.59 3.10
C ALA A 166 -9.83 -4.95 3.85
N ARG A 167 -9.33 -5.62 4.91
CA ARG A 167 -8.22 -5.14 5.74
C ARG A 167 -7.32 -6.28 6.19
N GLY A 168 -6.02 -6.02 6.24
CA GLY A 168 -5.08 -6.90 6.91
C GLY A 168 -5.16 -6.73 8.43
N VAL A 169 -5.89 -7.62 9.11
CA VAL A 169 -6.01 -7.59 10.57
C VAL A 169 -4.70 -8.06 11.19
N CYS A 170 -4.10 -7.22 12.05
CA CYS A 170 -2.79 -7.44 12.64
C CYS A 170 -2.88 -7.93 14.08
N ILE A 171 -2.06 -8.91 14.43
CA ILE A 171 -1.78 -9.31 15.81
C ILE A 171 -0.35 -8.88 16.14
N LYS A 172 -0.15 -8.22 17.29
CA LYS A 172 1.15 -7.75 17.76
C LYS A 172 1.66 -8.59 18.92
N ASN A 173 2.96 -8.80 18.97
CA ASN A 173 3.67 -9.29 20.14
C ASN A 173 3.77 -8.21 21.23
N GLU A 174 4.12 -8.60 22.45
CA GLU A 174 4.33 -7.68 23.58
C GLU A 174 5.44 -6.65 23.33
N ASP A 175 6.45 -7.00 22.52
CA ASP A 175 7.55 -6.11 22.11
C ASP A 175 7.18 -5.13 20.99
N GLY A 176 5.92 -5.14 20.54
CA GLY A 176 5.41 -4.27 19.49
C GLY A 176 5.71 -4.74 18.06
N THR A 177 6.35 -5.90 17.89
CA THR A 177 6.53 -6.50 16.57
C THR A 177 5.26 -7.19 16.08
N LEU A 178 5.11 -7.32 14.77
CA LEU A 178 4.01 -8.05 14.13
C LEU A 178 4.15 -9.55 14.39
N GLN A 179 3.14 -10.16 14.98
CA GLN A 179 3.04 -11.60 15.10
C GLN A 179 2.43 -12.23 13.84
N SER A 180 1.35 -11.63 13.35
CA SER A 180 0.68 -12.07 12.13
C SER A 180 -0.15 -10.95 11.50
N VAL A 181 -0.40 -11.08 10.20
CA VAL A 181 -1.35 -10.25 9.45
C VAL A 181 -2.24 -11.16 8.62
N THR A 182 -3.56 -11.02 8.79
CA THR A 182 -4.53 -11.83 8.05
C THR A 182 -5.48 -10.93 7.27
N GLU A 183 -5.51 -11.09 5.95
CA GLU A 183 -6.45 -10.36 5.10
C GLU A 183 -7.87 -10.85 5.34
N ARG A 184 -8.74 -9.97 5.83
CA ARG A 184 -10.18 -10.19 5.96
C ARG A 184 -10.88 -9.44 4.84
N THR A 185 -11.44 -10.18 3.90
CA THR A 185 -11.94 -9.62 2.63
C THR A 185 -13.32 -8.99 2.75
N ARG A 186 -14.04 -9.26 3.83
CA ARG A 186 -15.36 -8.70 4.10
C ARG A 186 -15.51 -8.33 5.58
N ILE A 187 -15.30 -7.05 5.86
CA ILE A 187 -15.49 -6.44 7.18
C ILE A 187 -16.60 -5.39 7.04
N GLU A 188 -17.55 -5.40 7.96
CA GLU A 188 -18.65 -4.44 7.99
C GLU A 188 -18.70 -3.75 9.37
N PRO A 189 -19.10 -2.46 9.44
CA PRO A 189 -19.27 -1.79 10.72
C PRO A 189 -20.43 -2.41 11.52
N CYS A 190 -20.27 -2.47 12.84
CA CYS A 190 -21.33 -2.86 13.78
C CYS A 190 -21.21 -2.05 15.06
N ASP A 191 -22.20 -2.19 15.97
CA ASP A 191 -22.18 -1.53 17.27
C ASP A 191 -20.95 -1.94 18.08
N GLY A 192 -20.12 -0.94 18.43
CA GLY A 192 -18.90 -1.14 19.22
C GLY A 192 -17.64 -1.45 18.41
N GLY A 193 -17.71 -1.55 17.07
CA GLY A 193 -16.55 -1.83 16.24
C GLY A 193 -16.89 -2.26 14.82
N ALA A 194 -16.47 -3.45 14.47
CA ALA A 194 -16.77 -4.09 13.19
C ALA A 194 -16.90 -5.60 13.37
N HIS A 195 -17.35 -6.28 12.35
CA HIS A 195 -17.33 -7.74 12.29
C HIS A 195 -16.90 -8.21 10.88
N TYR A 196 -16.37 -9.42 10.79
CA TYR A 196 -15.99 -10.00 9.49
C TYR A 196 -16.62 -11.38 9.30
N THR A 197 -16.74 -11.77 8.03
CA THR A 197 -17.19 -13.09 7.63
C THR A 197 -16.23 -13.71 6.60
N GLU A 198 -16.07 -15.03 6.63
CA GLU A 198 -15.31 -15.83 5.68
C GLU A 198 -16.16 -16.80 4.86
N ASP A 199 -17.44 -16.95 5.23
CA ASP A 199 -18.40 -17.90 4.66
C ASP A 199 -19.58 -17.23 3.95
N GLY A 200 -19.36 -15.99 3.47
CA GLY A 200 -20.37 -15.24 2.73
C GLY A 200 -21.45 -14.58 3.60
N GLY A 201 -21.31 -14.60 4.91
CA GLY A 201 -22.23 -13.97 5.86
C GLY A 201 -23.07 -14.96 6.65
N GLU A 202 -22.75 -16.26 6.59
CA GLU A 202 -23.42 -17.28 7.43
C GLU A 202 -22.97 -17.15 8.89
N SER A 203 -21.70 -16.82 9.12
CA SER A 203 -21.17 -16.52 10.46
C SER A 203 -20.38 -15.22 10.47
N TRP A 204 -20.37 -14.55 11.63
CA TRP A 204 -19.68 -13.28 11.83
C TRP A 204 -18.82 -13.34 13.10
N VAL A 205 -17.63 -12.75 13.02
CA VAL A 205 -16.70 -12.64 14.14
C VAL A 205 -16.45 -11.16 14.42
N ASP A 206 -16.66 -10.76 15.66
CA ASP A 206 -16.50 -9.37 16.10
C ASP A 206 -15.02 -8.97 16.15
N LEU A 207 -14.76 -7.73 15.75
CA LEU A 207 -13.47 -7.05 15.84
C LEU A 207 -13.64 -5.74 16.61
N PRO A 208 -12.94 -5.55 17.74
CA PRO A 208 -12.93 -4.27 18.44
C PRO A 208 -12.49 -3.13 17.51
N GLY A 209 -13.07 -1.95 17.67
CA GLY A 209 -12.76 -0.79 16.81
C GLY A 209 -11.32 -0.30 16.92
N ASP A 210 -10.58 -0.67 17.96
CA ASP A 210 -9.16 -0.37 18.17
C ASP A 210 -8.22 -1.47 17.67
N THR A 211 -8.77 -2.51 17.03
CA THR A 211 -7.96 -3.55 16.35
C THR A 211 -7.00 -2.91 15.35
N PRO A 212 -5.69 -3.21 15.42
CA PRO A 212 -4.72 -2.70 14.46
C PRO A 212 -4.91 -3.38 13.10
N VAL A 213 -4.93 -2.57 12.04
CA VAL A 213 -5.05 -3.07 10.66
C VAL A 213 -3.98 -2.48 9.75
N SER A 214 -3.56 -3.26 8.76
CA SER A 214 -2.68 -2.83 7.68
C SER A 214 -3.49 -2.17 6.58
N MET A 215 -2.97 -1.03 6.10
CA MET A 215 -3.45 -0.33 4.92
C MET A 215 -2.39 -0.30 3.81
N ASN A 216 -1.52 -1.33 3.76
CA ASN A 216 -0.41 -1.46 2.81
C ASN A 216 0.65 -0.35 2.88
N LEU A 217 0.85 0.27 4.05
CA LEU A 217 2.01 1.12 4.29
C LEU A 217 3.10 0.27 4.95
N TRP A 218 4.02 -0.22 4.14
CA TRP A 218 5.11 -1.12 4.53
C TRP A 218 6.47 -0.46 4.34
N GLY A 219 7.42 -0.79 5.20
CA GLY A 219 8.81 -0.40 5.11
C GLY A 219 9.74 -1.61 5.12
N PHE A 220 10.64 -1.69 4.15
CA PHE A 220 11.50 -2.83 3.92
C PHE A 220 12.96 -2.44 3.72
N GLY A 221 13.89 -3.34 4.05
CA GLY A 221 15.24 -3.38 3.52
C GLY A 221 15.26 -4.00 2.12
N LYS A 222 16.39 -3.84 1.41
CA LYS A 222 16.58 -4.45 0.09
C LYS A 222 16.46 -5.97 0.09
N SER A 223 16.79 -6.62 1.21
CA SER A 223 16.65 -8.07 1.44
C SER A 223 15.25 -8.61 1.12
N PHE A 224 14.20 -7.79 1.35
CA PHE A 224 12.82 -8.17 1.01
C PHE A 224 12.65 -8.50 -0.48
N LEU A 225 13.30 -7.73 -1.35
CA LEU A 225 13.19 -7.94 -2.81
C LEU A 225 13.81 -9.26 -3.25
N ASP A 226 14.90 -9.67 -2.63
CA ASP A 226 15.59 -10.93 -2.93
C ASP A 226 14.77 -12.12 -2.43
N GLU A 227 14.21 -12.04 -1.22
CA GLU A 227 13.34 -13.06 -0.65
C GLU A 227 12.03 -13.20 -1.47
N ALA A 228 11.41 -12.08 -1.83
CA ALA A 228 10.18 -12.09 -2.62
C ALA A 228 10.39 -12.68 -4.02
N GLU A 229 11.49 -12.35 -4.70
CA GLU A 229 11.81 -12.88 -6.03
C GLU A 229 12.07 -14.39 -5.98
N GLN A 230 12.84 -14.87 -4.99
CA GLN A 230 13.14 -16.29 -4.83
C GLN A 230 11.89 -17.14 -4.59
N ARG A 231 10.89 -16.62 -3.89
CA ARG A 231 9.64 -17.33 -3.57
C ARG A 231 8.63 -17.32 -4.71
N PHE A 232 8.73 -16.36 -5.62
CA PHE A 232 7.69 -16.12 -6.63
C PHE A 232 7.46 -17.32 -7.56
N ALA A 233 8.51 -18.04 -7.98
CA ALA A 233 8.38 -19.23 -8.82
C ALA A 233 7.67 -20.40 -8.09
N GLY A 234 8.00 -20.63 -6.81
CA GLY A 234 7.32 -21.60 -5.96
C GLY A 234 5.84 -21.27 -5.78
N TRP A 235 5.56 -20.00 -5.44
CA TRP A 235 4.19 -19.52 -5.32
C TRP A 235 3.37 -19.71 -6.60
N LEU A 236 3.94 -19.42 -7.77
CA LEU A 236 3.28 -19.68 -9.07
C LEU A 236 2.97 -21.15 -9.28
N THR A 237 3.90 -22.04 -8.94
CA THR A 237 3.71 -23.49 -9.07
C THR A 237 2.50 -23.99 -8.28
N GLU A 238 2.27 -23.44 -7.10
CA GLU A 238 1.17 -23.85 -6.21
C GLU A 238 -0.16 -23.20 -6.59
N ASN A 239 -0.13 -21.90 -6.97
CA ASN A 239 -1.35 -21.09 -7.08
C ASN A 239 -1.93 -21.03 -8.50
N LEU A 240 -1.09 -21.12 -9.55
CA LEU A 240 -1.58 -21.11 -10.94
C LEU A 240 -2.55 -22.24 -11.26
N PRO A 241 -2.31 -23.51 -10.85
CA PRO A 241 -3.25 -24.59 -11.11
C PRO A 241 -4.61 -24.42 -10.42
N VAL A 242 -4.63 -23.71 -9.28
CA VAL A 242 -5.83 -23.50 -8.46
C VAL A 242 -6.68 -22.34 -9.00
N ASN A 243 -6.04 -21.22 -9.32
CA ASN A 243 -6.75 -20.02 -9.75
C ASN A 243 -5.94 -19.22 -10.79
N PRO A 244 -5.85 -19.72 -12.05
CA PRO A 244 -4.97 -19.16 -13.07
C PRO A 244 -5.29 -17.70 -13.43
N LEU A 245 -6.56 -17.29 -13.35
CA LEU A 245 -6.99 -15.96 -13.80
C LEU A 245 -6.96 -14.90 -12.71
N LYS A 246 -6.94 -15.28 -11.41
CA LYS A 246 -7.17 -14.32 -10.32
C LYS A 246 -6.20 -14.44 -9.14
N CYS A 247 -5.31 -15.47 -9.07
CA CYS A 247 -4.33 -15.56 -7.99
C CYS A 247 -3.44 -14.32 -7.94
N GLU A 248 -3.11 -13.86 -6.74
CA GLU A 248 -2.30 -12.66 -6.50
C GLU A 248 -1.22 -12.93 -5.45
N TYR A 249 0.01 -12.59 -5.79
CA TYR A 249 1.16 -12.64 -4.90
C TYR A 249 1.21 -11.35 -4.07
N PHE A 250 0.74 -11.43 -2.84
CA PHE A 250 0.58 -10.28 -1.95
C PHE A 250 1.82 -10.04 -1.08
N LEU A 251 2.09 -8.77 -0.74
CA LEU A 251 3.14 -8.40 0.22
C LEU A 251 2.98 -9.07 1.58
N PRO A 252 1.78 -9.08 2.22
CA PRO A 252 1.59 -9.72 3.51
C PRO A 252 1.90 -11.22 3.53
N LEU A 253 1.77 -11.92 2.39
CA LEU A 253 2.12 -13.34 2.29
C LEU A 253 3.61 -13.55 2.56
N VAL A 254 4.47 -12.84 1.84
CA VAL A 254 5.93 -12.94 2.00
C VAL A 254 6.36 -12.50 3.40
N VAL A 255 5.73 -11.45 3.94
CA VAL A 255 5.96 -10.99 5.31
C VAL A 255 5.65 -12.09 6.32
N THR A 256 4.50 -12.77 6.18
CA THR A 256 4.08 -13.86 7.08
C THR A 256 5.07 -15.02 7.02
N GLU A 257 5.44 -15.47 5.82
CA GLU A 257 6.43 -16.54 5.65
C GLU A 257 7.78 -16.21 6.31
N LEU A 258 8.25 -14.97 6.15
CA LEU A 258 9.52 -14.54 6.77
C LEU A 258 9.45 -14.45 8.30
N ILE A 259 8.30 -14.12 8.87
CA ILE A 259 8.06 -14.17 10.32
C ILE A 259 8.07 -15.62 10.80
N GLU A 260 7.34 -16.53 10.13
CA GLU A 260 7.26 -17.94 10.47
C GLU A 260 8.62 -18.65 10.37
N GLU A 261 9.44 -18.29 9.38
CA GLU A 261 10.82 -18.75 9.22
C GLU A 261 11.80 -18.13 10.23
N ASN A 262 11.33 -17.22 11.09
CA ASN A 262 12.15 -16.44 12.04
C ASN A 262 13.30 -15.68 11.35
N LYS A 263 13.10 -15.22 10.12
CA LYS A 263 14.04 -14.42 9.34
C LYS A 263 13.84 -12.92 9.52
N ALA A 264 12.58 -12.48 9.70
CA ALA A 264 12.24 -11.08 9.79
C ALA A 264 11.55 -10.70 11.09
N LYS A 265 11.82 -9.48 11.56
CA LYS A 265 11.08 -8.80 12.63
C LYS A 265 10.47 -7.53 12.06
N ILE A 266 9.14 -7.45 12.12
CA ILE A 266 8.39 -6.34 11.55
C ILE A 266 7.92 -5.45 12.69
N GLN A 267 8.51 -4.27 12.83
CA GLN A 267 8.04 -3.30 13.82
C GLN A 267 6.70 -2.71 13.41
N VAL A 268 5.70 -2.79 14.27
CA VAL A 268 4.41 -2.13 14.06
C VAL A 268 4.48 -0.72 14.60
N LEU A 269 4.53 0.25 13.69
CA LEU A 269 4.54 1.67 13.99
C LEU A 269 3.10 2.16 14.14
N GLY A 270 2.84 2.98 15.15
CA GLY A 270 1.54 3.60 15.34
C GLY A 270 1.47 4.96 14.67
N SER A 271 0.29 5.32 14.18
CA SER A 271 -0.04 6.69 13.76
C SER A 271 -1.40 7.09 14.33
N THR A 272 -1.51 8.35 14.74
CA THR A 272 -2.77 8.98 15.15
C THR A 272 -3.55 9.53 13.96
N ASP A 273 -2.94 9.53 12.78
CA ASP A 273 -3.58 9.99 11.55
C ASP A 273 -4.82 9.16 11.21
N LYS A 274 -5.80 9.82 10.64
CA LYS A 274 -6.95 9.16 10.06
C LYS A 274 -6.61 8.78 8.62
N TRP A 275 -6.73 7.50 8.30
CA TRP A 275 -6.64 7.02 6.94
C TRP A 275 -7.91 7.40 6.16
N PHE A 276 -7.77 7.72 4.89
CA PHE A 276 -8.86 7.91 3.95
C PHE A 276 -8.55 7.18 2.65
N GLY A 277 -9.55 6.49 2.13
CA GLY A 277 -9.52 5.89 0.81
C GLY A 277 -10.87 6.07 0.12
N VAL A 278 -10.88 6.12 -1.21
CA VAL A 278 -12.10 6.13 -1.98
C VAL A 278 -12.40 4.70 -2.40
N THR A 279 -12.88 3.87 -1.48
CA THR A 279 -13.26 2.48 -1.78
C THR A 279 -14.52 2.45 -2.63
N TYR A 280 -15.51 3.25 -2.26
CA TYR A 280 -16.75 3.49 -2.98
C TYR A 280 -16.76 4.92 -3.50
N ARG A 281 -17.48 5.17 -4.59
CA ARG A 281 -17.63 6.51 -5.16
C ARG A 281 -18.28 7.48 -4.18
N GLU A 282 -19.14 6.95 -3.34
CA GLU A 282 -19.85 7.63 -2.28
C GLU A 282 -18.92 8.08 -1.12
N ASP A 283 -17.73 7.50 -0.98
CA ASP A 283 -16.74 7.93 0.02
C ASP A 283 -16.05 9.25 -0.39
N LYS A 284 -16.06 9.61 -1.68
CA LYS A 284 -15.34 10.78 -2.20
C LYS A 284 -15.69 12.09 -1.49
N PRO A 285 -16.96 12.44 -1.24
CA PRO A 285 -17.31 13.68 -0.53
C PRO A 285 -16.66 13.78 0.84
N LEU A 286 -16.58 12.66 1.60
CA LEU A 286 -15.92 12.63 2.90
C LEU A 286 -14.42 12.93 2.81
N VAL A 287 -13.76 12.41 1.77
CA VAL A 287 -12.35 12.67 1.51
C VAL A 287 -12.14 14.16 1.14
N VAL A 288 -12.96 14.70 0.24
CA VAL A 288 -12.90 16.11 -0.17
C VAL A 288 -13.07 17.03 1.05
N ASP A 289 -14.08 16.80 1.89
CA ASP A 289 -14.34 17.59 3.09
C ASP A 289 -13.18 17.48 4.10
N ALA A 290 -12.60 16.29 4.28
CA ALA A 290 -11.47 16.10 5.16
C ALA A 290 -10.23 16.85 4.67
N ILE A 291 -9.92 16.81 3.39
CA ILE A 291 -8.82 17.54 2.77
C ILE A 291 -9.04 19.06 2.85
N ALA A 292 -10.25 19.53 2.54
CA ALA A 292 -10.61 20.96 2.65
C ALA A 292 -10.41 21.48 4.07
N ARG A 293 -10.82 20.72 5.09
CA ARG A 293 -10.60 21.04 6.50
C ARG A 293 -9.12 21.14 6.84
N LYS A 294 -8.33 20.14 6.47
CA LYS A 294 -6.87 20.11 6.70
C LYS A 294 -6.16 21.30 6.02
N THR A 295 -6.63 21.72 4.84
CA THR A 295 -6.13 22.91 4.16
C THR A 295 -6.50 24.18 4.92
N THR A 296 -7.73 24.31 5.40
CA THR A 296 -8.19 25.46 6.20
C THR A 296 -7.46 25.57 7.53
N GLU A 297 -7.14 24.43 8.15
CA GLU A 297 -6.36 24.34 9.41
C GLU A 297 -4.87 24.57 9.20
N GLY A 298 -4.41 24.80 7.95
CA GLY A 298 -3.02 25.10 7.61
C GLY A 298 -2.08 23.88 7.58
N GLN A 299 -2.63 22.66 7.63
CA GLN A 299 -1.84 21.43 7.49
C GLN A 299 -1.29 21.28 6.06
N TYR A 300 -2.07 21.68 5.05
CA TYR A 300 -1.67 21.72 3.65
C TYR A 300 -1.79 23.13 3.08
N PRO A 301 -0.86 23.57 2.22
CA PRO A 301 -1.06 24.75 1.41
C PRO A 301 -2.13 24.50 0.34
N GLU A 302 -2.75 25.56 -0.19
CA GLU A 302 -3.72 25.43 -1.29
C GLU A 302 -3.10 24.79 -2.53
N LYS A 303 -1.81 25.02 -2.76
CA LYS A 303 -1.02 24.42 -3.86
C LYS A 303 0.17 23.66 -3.29
N LEU A 304 0.14 22.35 -3.47
CA LEU A 304 1.14 21.43 -2.87
C LEU A 304 2.52 21.50 -3.57
N TRP A 305 2.57 21.85 -4.86
CA TRP A 305 3.75 21.67 -5.73
C TRP A 305 4.25 23.02 -6.30
N GLU A 306 4.28 24.06 -5.53
CA GLU A 306 4.89 25.34 -5.90
C GLU A 306 6.33 25.51 -5.39
#